data_2c0ceedae85ea2dcfb93323138b421bf
#
_entry.id   2c0ceedae85ea2dcfb93323138b421bf
#
_cell.length_a   1.000
_cell.length_b   1.000
_cell.length_c   1.000
_cell.angle_alpha   90.00
_cell.angle_beta   90.00
_cell.angle_gamma   90.00
#
_symmetry.space_group_name_H-M   'P 1'
#
loop_
_entity.id
_entity.type
_entity.pdbx_description
1 polymer ?
#
loop_
_entity_poly.entity_id
_entity_poly.type
_entity_poly.pdbx_seq_one_letter_code
_entity_poly.pdbx_strand_id
1 'polypeptide(L)'
;MNKSKSRTRKRKVLTPEQKQARKEKQQKLREQNTQKNEIRKILINLGYERLIGITGHNFTYDERTSELDDVFVCENVVLLVEYTTDKEPGDHLIKKDEFYQRVNKNHKRFIQFLIESFPSEAFKTYHNDKIKPLYPTLDLLQLKILYCSRYDLGEEPRNVVKNVIFFDYNVVQYFKLLTKVIKKSARYEFLDFLNIDYHNFGTNILNSASASKDEYKGYVLPEAKSSFKEGYKILSFYIDAESLMRRSYVLRRESWRNEENIRLYQRMLDNDKIIKMRKYLYEENRVFVNNIIATISIDDIELNRTIASDKTERISINENGDFVNGNLTRVDNIQIEIKDKSNIIGIIDGQHRVFAYHEGNDSYEDKIKELRKIQNLLVTCILYPKNISELEKNRFEANLFLEINKNQKKISSLLQQEIELIVSPFSTISIGKDILKQLNENGPLRDKLIHSSYDKNKITTASIVSYGLRPLIKLDENATDGLFRIWNNPNKLLLKAKDCNDGVLRKAYIDFCVEKIRSILIAFKTHLAANNQWEPYSASNKNGVLGVVLLNGILNVLRLLIENDQLYSTNDYIEKLDGIQSFGFRDYKSSQYRRMGIDIYNRFFDIDIKEERP
;
A
#
# COMPACT_ATOMS: atom_id res chain seq x y z
N MET A 1 28.03 6.50 -67.85
CA MET A 1 27.29 7.45 -66.97
C MET A 1 25.88 6.94 -66.79
N ASN A 2 25.62 6.17 -65.72
CA ASN A 2 24.28 5.74 -65.35
C ASN A 2 23.86 6.45 -64.07
N LYS A 3 22.92 7.41 -64.18
CA LYS A 3 22.32 8.12 -63.04
C LYS A 3 21.27 7.20 -62.42
N SER A 4 21.54 6.71 -61.22
CA SER A 4 20.56 6.03 -60.36
C SER A 4 19.51 7.05 -59.87
N LYS A 5 18.26 6.87 -60.31
CA LYS A 5 17.10 7.64 -59.78
C LYS A 5 16.77 7.14 -58.37
N SER A 6 17.04 7.95 -57.37
CA SER A 6 16.54 7.72 -55.99
C SER A 6 15.01 7.86 -55.98
N ARG A 7 14.30 6.75 -55.73
CA ARG A 7 12.85 6.77 -55.50
C ARG A 7 12.58 7.35 -54.13
N THR A 8 12.22 8.60 -54.05
CA THR A 8 11.64 9.24 -52.86
C THR A 8 10.29 8.58 -52.56
N ARG A 9 10.21 7.76 -51.51
CA ARG A 9 8.94 7.23 -51.02
C ARG A 9 8.08 8.38 -50.51
N LYS A 10 6.99 8.72 -51.22
CA LYS A 10 5.98 9.69 -50.76
C LYS A 10 5.40 9.17 -49.43
N ARG A 11 5.58 9.92 -48.33
CA ARG A 11 4.93 9.65 -47.05
C ARG A 11 3.41 9.71 -47.25
N LYS A 12 2.72 8.57 -47.01
CA LYS A 12 1.25 8.51 -46.99
C LYS A 12 0.73 9.50 -45.94
N VAL A 13 -0.09 10.46 -46.32
CA VAL A 13 -0.77 11.38 -45.40
C VAL A 13 -1.86 10.58 -44.69
N LEU A 14 -1.75 10.45 -43.38
CA LEU A 14 -2.70 9.75 -42.56
C LEU A 14 -3.97 10.57 -42.36
N THR A 15 -5.14 9.93 -42.37
CA THR A 15 -6.42 10.56 -42.01
C THR A 15 -6.41 10.99 -40.54
N PRO A 16 -7.30 11.91 -40.11
CA PRO A 16 -7.43 12.30 -38.69
C PRO A 16 -7.65 11.11 -37.77
N GLU A 17 -8.49 10.16 -38.16
CA GLU A 17 -8.76 8.90 -37.41
C GLU A 17 -7.51 8.02 -37.29
N GLN A 18 -6.76 7.84 -38.39
CA GLN A 18 -5.49 7.09 -38.38
C GLN A 18 -4.43 7.78 -37.50
N LYS A 19 -4.41 9.14 -37.47
CA LYS A 19 -3.53 9.88 -36.57
C LYS A 19 -3.91 9.67 -35.10
N GLN A 20 -5.21 9.67 -34.80
CA GLN A 20 -5.74 9.42 -33.45
C GLN A 20 -5.44 8.00 -32.98
N ALA A 21 -5.76 6.98 -33.79
CA ALA A 21 -5.47 5.58 -33.48
C ALA A 21 -3.96 5.35 -33.26
N ARG A 22 -3.09 6.02 -34.05
CA ARG A 22 -1.64 5.95 -33.85
C ARG A 22 -1.20 6.60 -32.54
N LYS A 23 -1.78 7.71 -32.14
CA LYS A 23 -1.50 8.35 -30.83
C LYS A 23 -1.90 7.44 -29.68
N GLU A 24 -3.09 6.85 -29.72
CA GLU A 24 -3.60 5.93 -28.70
C GLU A 24 -2.70 4.68 -28.58
N LYS A 25 -2.32 4.08 -29.71
CA LYS A 25 -1.38 2.95 -29.74
C LYS A 25 -0.02 3.32 -29.14
N GLN A 26 0.50 4.51 -29.45
CA GLN A 26 1.77 4.98 -28.90
C GLN A 26 1.65 5.26 -27.40
N GLN A 27 0.52 5.78 -26.94
CA GLN A 27 0.28 6.02 -25.52
C GLN A 27 0.20 4.68 -24.76
N LYS A 28 -0.58 3.72 -25.27
CA LYS A 28 -0.66 2.36 -24.67
C LYS A 28 0.72 1.71 -24.57
N LEU A 29 1.53 1.80 -25.62
CA LEU A 29 2.89 1.25 -25.61
C LEU A 29 3.81 1.95 -24.58
N ARG A 30 3.68 3.28 -24.42
CA ARG A 30 4.43 4.02 -23.39
C ARG A 30 4.00 3.61 -21.98
N GLU A 31 2.72 3.44 -21.73
CA GLU A 31 2.18 2.98 -20.45
C GLU A 31 2.70 1.56 -20.10
N GLN A 32 2.67 0.64 -21.06
CA GLN A 32 3.22 -0.72 -20.91
C GLN A 32 4.71 -0.70 -20.58
N ASN A 33 5.51 0.05 -21.34
CA ASN A 33 6.94 0.16 -21.09
C ASN A 33 7.25 0.82 -19.75
N THR A 34 6.47 1.80 -19.34
CA THR A 34 6.63 2.45 -18.03
C THR A 34 6.36 1.46 -16.90
N GLN A 35 5.27 0.70 -16.96
CA GLN A 35 4.94 -0.32 -15.98
C GLN A 35 6.04 -1.40 -15.90
N LYS A 36 6.43 -1.98 -17.04
CA LYS A 36 7.49 -3.01 -17.11
C LYS A 36 8.79 -2.49 -16.49
N ASN A 37 9.21 -1.28 -16.82
CA ASN A 37 10.45 -0.70 -16.30
C ASN A 37 10.38 -0.40 -14.79
N GLU A 38 9.24 0.05 -14.29
CA GLU A 38 9.03 0.27 -12.85
C GLU A 38 9.17 -1.04 -12.07
N ILE A 39 8.48 -2.08 -12.50
CA ILE A 39 8.48 -3.38 -11.81
C ILE A 39 9.85 -4.05 -11.92
N ARG A 40 10.48 -4.03 -13.09
CA ARG A 40 11.86 -4.50 -13.28
C ARG A 40 12.83 -3.83 -12.32
N LYS A 41 12.73 -2.52 -12.17
CA LYS A 41 13.58 -1.76 -11.24
C LYS A 41 13.33 -2.14 -9.78
N ILE A 42 12.08 -2.40 -9.39
CA ILE A 42 11.74 -2.89 -8.04
C ILE A 42 12.44 -4.23 -7.80
N LEU A 43 12.24 -5.21 -8.68
CA LEU A 43 12.80 -6.55 -8.53
C LEU A 43 14.33 -6.56 -8.52
N ILE A 44 14.96 -5.76 -9.38
CA ILE A 44 16.44 -5.60 -9.38
C ILE A 44 16.91 -4.98 -8.06
N ASN A 45 16.22 -3.96 -7.53
CA ASN A 45 16.56 -3.38 -6.24
C ASN A 45 16.41 -4.38 -5.07
N LEU A 46 15.48 -5.33 -5.16
CA LEU A 46 15.30 -6.43 -4.20
C LEU A 46 16.39 -7.50 -4.29
N GLY A 47 17.22 -7.46 -5.33
CA GLY A 47 18.30 -8.42 -5.57
C GLY A 47 17.95 -9.52 -6.56
N TYR A 48 16.80 -9.43 -7.25
CA TYR A 48 16.48 -10.37 -8.33
C TYR A 48 17.27 -10.05 -9.61
N GLU A 49 17.77 -11.07 -10.26
CA GLU A 49 18.36 -10.98 -11.60
C GLU A 49 17.30 -11.29 -12.66
N ARG A 50 17.18 -10.42 -13.67
CA ARG A 50 16.31 -10.64 -14.81
C ARG A 50 17.00 -11.52 -15.84
N LEU A 51 16.35 -12.59 -16.27
CA LEU A 51 16.88 -13.45 -17.30
C LEU A 51 16.57 -12.86 -18.69
N ILE A 52 17.59 -12.27 -19.29
CA ILE A 52 17.52 -11.72 -20.65
C ILE A 52 17.46 -12.88 -21.66
N GLY A 53 16.60 -12.75 -22.70
CA GLY A 53 16.46 -13.76 -23.75
C GLY A 53 15.30 -14.74 -23.54
N ILE A 54 14.50 -14.60 -22.47
CA ILE A 54 13.27 -15.40 -22.27
C ILE A 54 12.06 -14.75 -22.93
N THR A 55 11.95 -13.43 -22.83
CA THR A 55 10.82 -12.65 -23.36
C THR A 55 10.65 -12.81 -24.87
N GLY A 56 9.41 -12.95 -25.33
CA GLY A 56 9.07 -12.98 -26.77
C GLY A 56 9.21 -14.34 -27.43
N HIS A 57 9.42 -15.41 -26.66
CA HIS A 57 9.41 -16.77 -27.17
C HIS A 57 8.07 -17.44 -26.91
N ASN A 58 7.38 -17.83 -28.00
CA ASN A 58 6.24 -18.74 -27.91
C ASN A 58 6.73 -20.15 -27.60
N PHE A 59 6.11 -20.81 -26.68
CA PHE A 59 6.40 -22.20 -26.31
C PHE A 59 5.12 -22.98 -26.02
N THR A 60 5.18 -24.30 -26.08
CA THR A 60 4.09 -25.19 -25.70
C THR A 60 4.50 -25.99 -24.46
N TYR A 61 3.73 -25.88 -23.41
CA TYR A 61 3.90 -26.64 -22.18
C TYR A 61 2.58 -27.33 -21.84
N ASP A 62 2.64 -28.65 -21.68
CA ASP A 62 1.47 -29.47 -21.34
C ASP A 62 0.27 -29.18 -22.27
N GLU A 63 0.51 -29.19 -23.58
CA GLU A 63 -0.45 -28.93 -24.69
C GLU A 63 -0.98 -27.48 -24.77
N ARG A 64 -0.50 -26.55 -23.91
CA ARG A 64 -0.89 -25.15 -23.98
C ARG A 64 0.24 -24.26 -24.50
N THR A 65 -0.06 -23.53 -25.58
CA THR A 65 0.86 -22.51 -26.10
C THR A 65 0.73 -21.24 -25.28
N SER A 66 1.88 -20.71 -24.84
CA SER A 66 1.97 -19.50 -24.04
C SER A 66 3.25 -18.72 -24.34
N GLU A 67 3.39 -17.56 -23.74
CA GLU A 67 4.55 -16.68 -23.76
C GLU A 67 4.80 -16.17 -22.34
N LEU A 68 6.06 -16.00 -21.95
CA LEU A 68 6.47 -15.37 -20.71
C LEU A 68 6.90 -13.93 -20.95
N ASP A 69 6.35 -13.00 -20.20
CA ASP A 69 6.77 -11.58 -20.26
C ASP A 69 8.16 -11.37 -19.70
N ASP A 70 8.41 -11.81 -18.44
CA ASP A 70 9.74 -11.79 -17.81
C ASP A 70 9.90 -12.95 -16.82
N VAL A 71 11.15 -13.37 -16.64
CA VAL A 71 11.56 -14.29 -15.56
C VAL A 71 12.66 -13.64 -14.75
N PHE A 72 12.50 -13.68 -13.43
CA PHE A 72 13.47 -13.19 -12.47
C PHE A 72 13.87 -14.29 -11.50
N VAL A 73 15.12 -14.27 -11.06
CA VAL A 73 15.64 -15.24 -10.09
C VAL A 73 16.39 -14.52 -8.99
N CYS A 74 16.15 -14.93 -7.74
CA CYS A 74 16.93 -14.52 -6.57
C CYS A 74 17.12 -15.74 -5.69
N GLU A 75 18.37 -16.14 -5.48
CA GLU A 75 18.68 -17.36 -4.73
C GLU A 75 17.90 -18.58 -5.28
N ASN A 76 17.07 -19.22 -4.47
CA ASN A 76 16.23 -20.35 -4.84
C ASN A 76 14.81 -19.96 -5.28
N VAL A 77 14.50 -18.67 -5.46
CA VAL A 77 13.18 -18.20 -5.86
C VAL A 77 13.16 -17.80 -7.33
N VAL A 78 12.28 -18.41 -8.11
CA VAL A 78 12.01 -18.12 -9.53
C VAL A 78 10.66 -17.42 -9.62
N LEU A 79 10.65 -16.22 -10.20
CA LEU A 79 9.43 -15.44 -10.45
C LEU A 79 9.10 -15.42 -11.93
N LEU A 80 7.91 -15.90 -12.29
CA LEU A 80 7.29 -15.63 -13.59
C LEU A 80 6.49 -14.35 -13.46
N VAL A 81 6.82 -13.33 -14.25
CA VAL A 81 6.20 -12.01 -14.13
C VAL A 81 5.40 -11.71 -15.38
N GLU A 82 4.12 -11.46 -15.22
CA GLU A 82 3.17 -11.10 -16.28
C GLU A 82 2.69 -9.68 -16.08
N TYR A 83 2.55 -8.90 -17.17
CA TYR A 83 2.17 -7.49 -17.11
C TYR A 83 0.91 -7.21 -17.91
N THR A 84 0.00 -6.42 -17.35
CA THR A 84 -1.14 -5.89 -18.10
C THR A 84 -1.39 -4.43 -17.82
N THR A 85 -1.73 -3.69 -18.89
CA THR A 85 -2.23 -2.30 -18.84
C THR A 85 -3.62 -2.21 -19.42
N ASP A 86 -4.31 -3.33 -19.56
CA ASP A 86 -5.69 -3.34 -20.01
C ASP A 86 -6.59 -2.72 -18.94
N LYS A 87 -7.60 -1.96 -19.39
CA LYS A 87 -8.55 -1.30 -18.47
C LYS A 87 -9.47 -2.28 -17.78
N GLU A 88 -9.69 -3.43 -18.41
CA GLU A 88 -10.42 -4.59 -17.90
C GLU A 88 -9.46 -5.78 -17.80
N PRO A 89 -8.57 -5.79 -16.80
CA PRO A 89 -7.50 -6.77 -16.72
C PRO A 89 -7.99 -8.18 -16.35
N GLY A 90 -9.23 -8.33 -15.88
CA GLY A 90 -9.83 -9.60 -15.51
C GLY A 90 -9.90 -10.58 -16.68
N ASP A 91 -10.28 -10.14 -17.86
CA ASP A 91 -10.35 -10.98 -19.06
C ASP A 91 -8.97 -11.53 -19.47
N HIS A 92 -7.94 -10.71 -19.33
CA HIS A 92 -6.56 -11.12 -19.60
C HIS A 92 -6.09 -12.18 -18.60
N LEU A 93 -6.41 -12.00 -17.32
CA LEU A 93 -6.09 -12.94 -16.25
C LEU A 93 -6.75 -14.30 -16.48
N ILE A 94 -8.06 -14.32 -16.77
CA ILE A 94 -8.83 -15.55 -17.01
C ILE A 94 -8.28 -16.30 -18.22
N LYS A 95 -7.90 -15.62 -19.29
CA LYS A 95 -7.29 -16.26 -20.49
C LYS A 95 -5.96 -16.94 -20.18
N LYS A 96 -5.21 -16.45 -19.19
CA LYS A 96 -3.93 -17.03 -18.77
C LYS A 96 -4.07 -18.12 -17.70
N ASP A 97 -5.22 -18.22 -17.04
CA ASP A 97 -5.45 -19.10 -15.89
C ASP A 97 -5.14 -20.57 -16.22
N GLU A 98 -5.54 -21.07 -17.38
CA GLU A 98 -5.25 -22.44 -17.79
C GLU A 98 -3.74 -22.74 -17.80
N PHE A 99 -2.93 -21.82 -18.28
CA PHE A 99 -1.46 -21.94 -18.22
C PHE A 99 -0.95 -21.91 -16.77
N TYR A 100 -1.46 -20.99 -15.95
CA TYR A 100 -1.06 -20.90 -14.54
C TYR A 100 -1.41 -22.16 -13.75
N GLN A 101 -2.58 -22.75 -13.98
CA GLN A 101 -2.97 -24.01 -13.35
C GLN A 101 -2.01 -25.15 -13.72
N ARG A 102 -1.58 -25.25 -14.99
CA ARG A 102 -0.62 -26.26 -15.45
C ARG A 102 0.75 -26.09 -14.79
N VAL A 103 1.23 -24.85 -14.68
CA VAL A 103 2.47 -24.52 -13.96
C VAL A 103 2.35 -24.86 -12.48
N ASN A 104 1.25 -24.46 -11.83
CA ASN A 104 1.04 -24.66 -10.40
C ASN A 104 0.81 -26.12 -10.01
N LYS A 105 0.33 -26.95 -10.95
CA LYS A 105 0.15 -28.39 -10.73
C LYS A 105 1.47 -29.10 -10.41
N ASN A 106 2.59 -28.67 -11.02
CA ASN A 106 3.90 -29.23 -10.77
C ASN A 106 5.03 -28.23 -11.11
N HIS A 107 5.41 -27.41 -10.14
CA HIS A 107 6.48 -26.41 -10.31
C HIS A 107 7.80 -27.03 -10.72
N LYS A 108 8.19 -28.17 -10.15
CA LYS A 108 9.43 -28.88 -10.48
C LYS A 108 9.48 -29.28 -11.96
N ARG A 109 8.38 -29.85 -12.47
CA ARG A 109 8.28 -30.23 -13.90
C ARG A 109 8.37 -29.01 -14.82
N PHE A 110 7.78 -27.87 -14.42
CA PHE A 110 7.87 -26.65 -15.21
C PHE A 110 9.29 -26.05 -15.17
N ILE A 111 9.97 -26.06 -14.02
CA ILE A 111 11.37 -25.63 -13.93
C ILE A 111 12.25 -26.54 -14.78
N GLN A 112 12.03 -27.86 -14.77
CA GLN A 112 12.73 -28.80 -15.63
C GLN A 112 12.49 -28.50 -17.13
N PHE A 113 11.25 -28.17 -17.51
CA PHE A 113 10.93 -27.73 -18.87
C PHE A 113 11.70 -26.46 -19.25
N LEU A 114 11.83 -25.47 -18.35
CA LEU A 114 12.63 -24.25 -18.60
C LEU A 114 14.13 -24.56 -18.83
N ILE A 115 14.64 -25.61 -18.21
CA ILE A 115 16.04 -26.05 -18.36
C ILE A 115 16.26 -26.83 -19.67
N GLU A 116 15.35 -27.75 -20.01
CA GLU A 116 15.58 -28.75 -21.03
C GLU A 116 14.93 -28.43 -22.37
N SER A 117 13.76 -27.81 -22.37
CA SER A 117 12.87 -27.75 -23.54
C SER A 117 12.41 -26.32 -23.90
N PHE A 118 12.76 -25.32 -23.12
CA PHE A 118 12.38 -23.94 -23.42
C PHE A 118 13.18 -23.44 -24.65
N PRO A 119 12.56 -22.62 -25.54
CA PRO A 119 13.21 -22.17 -26.80
C PRO A 119 14.47 -21.32 -26.64
N SER A 120 14.83 -20.94 -25.41
CA SER A 120 16.01 -20.13 -25.09
C SER A 120 16.86 -20.80 -24.01
N GLU A 121 18.18 -20.81 -24.22
CA GLU A 121 19.18 -21.35 -23.29
C GLU A 121 19.40 -20.45 -22.04
N ALA A 122 18.75 -19.28 -21.96
CA ALA A 122 19.01 -18.30 -20.91
C ALA A 122 18.77 -18.85 -19.50
N PHE A 123 17.67 -19.57 -19.27
CA PHE A 123 17.38 -20.17 -17.98
C PHE A 123 18.33 -21.35 -17.67
N LYS A 124 18.60 -22.21 -18.63
CA LYS A 124 19.50 -23.35 -18.50
C LYS A 124 20.92 -22.91 -18.13
N THR A 125 21.44 -21.90 -18.82
CA THR A 125 22.78 -21.35 -18.52
C THR A 125 22.79 -20.76 -17.08
N TYR A 126 21.83 -19.93 -16.75
CA TYR A 126 21.75 -19.35 -15.41
C TYR A 126 21.59 -20.42 -14.31
N HIS A 127 20.75 -21.42 -14.57
CA HIS A 127 20.57 -22.54 -13.64
C HIS A 127 21.87 -23.28 -13.37
N ASN A 128 22.62 -23.65 -14.44
CA ASN A 128 23.86 -24.40 -14.30
C ASN A 128 24.96 -23.58 -13.59
N ASP A 129 25.07 -22.29 -13.92
CA ASP A 129 26.14 -21.42 -13.42
C ASP A 129 25.88 -20.88 -12.02
N LYS A 130 24.63 -20.58 -11.67
CA LYS A 130 24.27 -19.85 -10.46
C LYS A 130 23.40 -20.62 -9.48
N ILE A 131 22.42 -21.37 -9.96
CA ILE A 131 21.44 -22.05 -9.10
C ILE A 131 21.98 -23.41 -8.64
N LYS A 132 22.31 -24.28 -9.56
CA LYS A 132 22.69 -25.68 -9.29
C LYS A 132 23.87 -25.84 -8.31
N PRO A 133 24.91 -24.97 -8.35
CA PRO A 133 26.00 -25.07 -7.37
C PRO A 133 25.56 -24.86 -5.92
N LEU A 134 24.52 -24.05 -5.68
CA LEU A 134 24.00 -23.74 -4.36
C LEU A 134 22.79 -24.62 -3.99
N TYR A 135 21.95 -24.94 -4.99
CA TYR A 135 20.69 -25.67 -4.83
C TYR A 135 20.69 -26.88 -5.77
N PRO A 136 21.28 -28.01 -5.37
CA PRO A 136 21.57 -29.12 -6.27
C PRO A 136 20.32 -29.87 -6.75
N THR A 137 19.19 -29.74 -6.05
CA THR A 137 17.93 -30.39 -6.43
C THR A 137 16.84 -29.38 -6.70
N LEU A 138 15.96 -29.69 -7.68
CA LEU A 138 14.86 -28.80 -8.08
C LEU A 138 13.80 -28.63 -6.99
N ASP A 139 13.76 -29.53 -6.00
CA ASP A 139 12.84 -29.43 -4.86
C ASP A 139 13.16 -28.26 -3.91
N LEU A 140 14.39 -27.76 -3.96
CA LEU A 140 14.82 -26.58 -3.20
C LEU A 140 14.36 -25.28 -3.85
N LEU A 141 13.93 -25.33 -5.12
CA LEU A 141 13.51 -24.14 -5.85
C LEU A 141 12.03 -23.84 -5.61
N GLN A 142 11.73 -22.56 -5.45
CA GLN A 142 10.37 -22.05 -5.29
C GLN A 142 9.98 -21.24 -6.52
N LEU A 143 8.89 -21.64 -7.16
CA LEU A 143 8.31 -20.92 -8.28
C LEU A 143 7.11 -20.11 -7.82
N LYS A 144 7.05 -18.85 -8.20
CA LYS A 144 5.90 -17.97 -7.96
C LYS A 144 5.51 -17.25 -9.26
N ILE A 145 4.20 -17.08 -9.45
CA ILE A 145 3.64 -16.32 -10.57
C ILE A 145 3.19 -14.96 -10.04
N LEU A 146 3.77 -13.89 -10.58
CA LEU A 146 3.49 -12.52 -10.21
C LEU A 146 2.71 -11.84 -11.33
N TYR A 147 1.43 -11.57 -11.11
CA TYR A 147 0.56 -10.90 -12.06
C TYR A 147 0.46 -9.41 -11.73
N CYS A 148 0.98 -8.59 -12.64
CA CYS A 148 1.15 -7.16 -12.46
C CYS A 148 0.10 -6.39 -13.25
N SER A 149 -0.95 -5.95 -12.59
CA SER A 149 -2.00 -5.13 -13.19
C SER A 149 -1.80 -3.64 -12.93
N ARG A 150 -2.02 -2.82 -13.97
CA ARG A 150 -2.05 -1.35 -13.85
C ARG A 150 -3.38 -0.86 -13.28
N TYR A 151 -4.47 -1.56 -13.60
CA TYR A 151 -5.83 -1.24 -13.18
C TYR A 151 -6.37 -2.32 -12.25
N ASP A 152 -7.40 -1.97 -11.48
CA ASP A 152 -8.01 -2.91 -10.56
C ASP A 152 -8.61 -4.13 -11.29
N LEU A 153 -8.38 -5.31 -10.71
CA LEU A 153 -8.85 -6.59 -11.26
C LEU A 153 -10.33 -6.87 -10.93
N GLY A 154 -10.87 -6.23 -9.92
CA GLY A 154 -12.15 -6.63 -9.33
C GLY A 154 -12.06 -7.92 -8.51
N GLU A 155 -13.11 -8.24 -7.77
CA GLU A 155 -13.16 -9.41 -6.87
C GLU A 155 -13.34 -10.73 -7.64
N GLU A 156 -14.22 -10.75 -8.65
CA GLU A 156 -14.58 -11.97 -9.37
C GLU A 156 -13.39 -12.66 -10.05
N PRO A 157 -12.54 -12.01 -10.87
CA PRO A 157 -11.36 -12.63 -11.46
C PRO A 157 -10.34 -13.12 -10.42
N ARG A 158 -10.20 -12.40 -9.29
CA ARG A 158 -9.34 -12.82 -8.17
C ARG A 158 -9.83 -14.09 -7.48
N ASN A 159 -11.14 -14.26 -7.41
CA ASN A 159 -11.76 -15.44 -6.82
C ASN A 159 -11.69 -16.67 -7.72
N VAL A 160 -11.66 -16.49 -9.02
CA VAL A 160 -11.55 -17.58 -10.01
C VAL A 160 -10.10 -18.06 -10.13
N VAL A 161 -9.14 -17.15 -10.32
CA VAL A 161 -7.74 -17.51 -10.54
C VAL A 161 -7.00 -17.64 -9.22
N LYS A 162 -6.58 -18.87 -8.89
CA LYS A 162 -5.87 -19.19 -7.65
C LYS A 162 -4.36 -19.39 -7.93
N ASN A 163 -3.56 -19.35 -6.86
CA ASN A 163 -2.11 -19.60 -6.90
C ASN A 163 -1.31 -18.62 -7.79
N VAL A 164 -1.84 -17.39 -7.94
CA VAL A 164 -1.18 -16.26 -8.57
C VAL A 164 -1.10 -15.13 -7.55
N ILE A 165 0.02 -14.45 -7.52
CA ILE A 165 0.22 -13.31 -6.60
C ILE A 165 -0.08 -12.02 -7.37
N PHE A 166 -1.06 -11.25 -6.88
CA PHE A 166 -1.48 -10.02 -7.54
C PHE A 166 -0.62 -8.85 -7.09
N PHE A 167 0.21 -8.35 -8.02
CA PHE A 167 1.07 -7.20 -7.78
C PHE A 167 0.38 -5.94 -8.31
N ASP A 168 -0.65 -5.53 -7.60
CA ASP A 168 -1.49 -4.39 -7.95
C ASP A 168 -0.74 -3.06 -7.91
N TYR A 169 -1.25 -2.08 -8.62
CA TYR A 169 -0.62 -0.76 -8.73
C TYR A 169 -0.23 -0.14 -7.38
N ASN A 170 -1.08 -0.24 -6.37
CA ASN A 170 -0.79 0.31 -5.04
C ASN A 170 0.39 -0.41 -4.36
N VAL A 171 0.44 -1.74 -4.49
CA VAL A 171 1.55 -2.56 -3.96
C VAL A 171 2.84 -2.28 -4.74
N VAL A 172 2.74 -2.11 -6.07
CA VAL A 172 3.87 -1.69 -6.91
C VAL A 172 4.43 -0.34 -6.46
N GLN A 173 3.58 0.66 -6.21
CA GLN A 173 4.04 1.96 -5.73
C GLN A 173 4.68 1.86 -4.34
N TYR A 174 4.14 1.04 -3.46
CA TYR A 174 4.75 0.74 -2.17
C TYR A 174 6.18 0.21 -2.31
N PHE A 175 6.36 -0.91 -3.01
CA PHE A 175 7.68 -1.52 -3.17
C PHE A 175 8.64 -0.63 -3.98
N LYS A 176 8.16 0.16 -4.92
CA LYS A 176 8.95 1.15 -5.66
C LYS A 176 9.66 2.14 -4.74
N LEU A 177 8.97 2.59 -3.70
CA LEU A 177 9.52 3.56 -2.77
C LEU A 177 10.35 2.90 -1.71
N LEU A 178 9.89 1.80 -1.15
CA LEU A 178 10.63 1.02 -0.18
C LEU A 178 11.99 0.60 -0.75
N THR A 179 12.00 -0.02 -1.93
CA THR A 179 13.23 -0.48 -2.58
C THR A 179 14.14 0.65 -3.05
N LYS A 180 13.59 1.85 -3.28
CA LYS A 180 14.42 3.03 -3.56
C LYS A 180 15.27 3.41 -2.35
N VAL A 181 14.73 3.25 -1.15
CA VAL A 181 15.38 3.69 0.10
C VAL A 181 16.24 2.58 0.71
N ILE A 182 15.69 1.39 0.95
CA ILE A 182 16.37 0.31 1.68
C ILE A 182 16.85 -0.86 0.81
N LYS A 183 16.78 -0.70 -0.51
CA LYS A 183 17.37 -1.62 -1.49
C LYS A 183 17.05 -3.09 -1.20
N LYS A 184 18.10 -3.93 -1.16
CA LYS A 184 17.98 -5.38 -0.90
C LYS A 184 17.29 -5.72 0.42
N SER A 185 17.40 -4.87 1.42
CA SER A 185 16.75 -5.12 2.73
C SER A 185 15.22 -5.11 2.68
N ALA A 186 14.62 -4.56 1.61
CA ALA A 186 13.18 -4.67 1.36
C ALA A 186 12.73 -6.10 1.00
N ARG A 187 13.66 -7.02 0.72
CA ARG A 187 13.35 -8.40 0.33
C ARG A 187 12.61 -9.17 1.43
N TYR A 188 12.84 -8.85 2.72
CA TYR A 188 12.14 -9.53 3.81
C TYR A 188 10.63 -9.27 3.79
N GLU A 189 10.21 -8.03 3.52
CA GLU A 189 8.79 -7.72 3.31
C GLU A 189 8.26 -8.30 1.99
N PHE A 190 9.10 -8.36 0.95
CA PHE A 190 8.70 -8.93 -0.33
C PHE A 190 8.55 -10.46 -0.28
N LEU A 191 9.39 -11.18 0.48
CA LEU A 191 9.23 -12.61 0.75
C LEU A 191 7.89 -12.91 1.43
N ASP A 192 7.52 -12.10 2.40
CA ASP A 192 6.23 -12.19 3.07
C ASP A 192 5.06 -11.94 2.10
N PHE A 193 5.18 -10.94 1.22
CA PHE A 193 4.24 -10.70 0.13
C PHE A 193 4.12 -11.90 -0.82
N LEU A 194 5.22 -12.59 -1.11
CA LEU A 194 5.25 -13.81 -1.92
C LEU A 194 4.77 -15.07 -1.18
N ASN A 195 4.39 -14.97 0.10
CA ASN A 195 4.13 -16.11 0.98
C ASN A 195 5.29 -17.11 0.99
N ILE A 196 6.51 -16.60 1.15
CA ILE A 196 7.73 -17.38 1.28
C ILE A 196 8.28 -17.17 2.71
N ASP A 197 8.38 -18.25 3.47
CA ASP A 197 9.04 -18.23 4.76
C ASP A 197 10.54 -17.97 4.57
N TYR A 198 11.13 -17.12 5.43
CA TYR A 198 12.55 -16.82 5.39
C TYR A 198 13.45 -18.06 5.51
N HIS A 199 13.04 -19.06 6.26
CA HIS A 199 13.77 -20.34 6.39
C HIS A 199 13.83 -21.12 5.07
N ASN A 200 12.90 -20.89 4.18
CA ASN A 200 12.85 -21.50 2.86
C ASN A 200 13.53 -20.65 1.78
N PHE A 201 14.14 -19.53 2.15
CA PHE A 201 14.81 -18.62 1.23
C PHE A 201 16.33 -18.70 1.31
N GLY A 202 16.97 -18.79 0.15
CA GLY A 202 18.42 -18.79 0.03
C GLY A 202 19.05 -20.02 0.71
N THR A 203 20.24 -19.87 1.23
CA THR A 203 20.97 -20.94 1.91
C THR A 203 20.32 -21.38 3.24
N ASN A 204 19.35 -20.65 3.74
CA ASN A 204 18.65 -21.05 4.98
C ASN A 204 17.90 -22.37 4.80
N ILE A 205 17.38 -22.66 3.59
CA ILE A 205 16.71 -23.93 3.30
C ILE A 205 17.63 -25.15 3.48
N LEU A 206 18.93 -24.96 3.36
CA LEU A 206 19.93 -26.00 3.55
C LEU A 206 20.26 -26.26 5.03
N ASN A 207 19.98 -25.30 5.90
CA ASN A 207 20.30 -25.29 7.33
C ASN A 207 19.09 -25.63 8.22
N SER A 208 18.02 -26.16 7.65
CA SER A 208 16.74 -26.42 8.33
C SER A 208 16.78 -27.37 9.54
N ALA A 209 17.94 -27.95 9.88
CA ALA A 209 18.09 -28.84 11.03
C ALA A 209 18.41 -28.12 12.36
N SER A 210 18.78 -26.86 12.35
CA SER A 210 19.03 -26.08 13.58
C SER A 210 18.45 -24.68 13.44
N ALA A 211 17.15 -24.54 13.72
CA ALA A 211 16.59 -23.23 14.02
C ALA A 211 17.29 -22.72 15.29
N SER A 212 18.44 -22.07 15.15
CA SER A 212 19.11 -21.41 16.26
C SER A 212 18.18 -20.30 16.74
N LYS A 213 17.63 -20.43 17.92
CA LYS A 213 16.93 -19.35 18.58
C LYS A 213 18.00 -18.33 18.98
N ASP A 214 17.84 -17.09 18.52
CA ASP A 214 18.71 -16.03 18.97
C ASP A 214 18.31 -15.64 20.40
N GLU A 215 19.26 -15.70 21.30
CA GLU A 215 19.08 -15.39 22.72
C GLU A 215 19.58 -13.99 23.04
N TYR A 216 18.75 -13.20 23.70
CA TYR A 216 19.06 -11.85 24.15
C TYR A 216 18.88 -11.72 25.66
N LYS A 217 19.71 -10.91 26.30
CA LYS A 217 19.54 -10.55 27.71
C LYS A 217 18.74 -9.26 27.82
N GLY A 218 17.79 -9.22 28.73
CA GLY A 218 16.94 -8.05 28.89
C GLY A 218 16.27 -7.98 30.25
N TYR A 219 15.31 -7.09 30.34
CA TYR A 219 14.53 -6.82 31.54
C TYR A 219 13.04 -6.83 31.21
N VAL A 220 12.24 -7.33 32.16
CA VAL A 220 10.78 -7.23 32.12
C VAL A 220 10.31 -6.35 33.26
N LEU A 221 9.36 -5.46 32.97
CA LEU A 221 8.75 -4.60 34.01
C LEU A 221 7.71 -5.40 34.82
N PRO A 222 7.63 -5.16 36.14
CA PRO A 222 6.66 -5.83 37.02
C PRO A 222 5.24 -5.35 36.74
N GLU A 223 4.25 -6.25 36.81
CA GLU A 223 2.84 -5.91 36.57
C GLU A 223 2.29 -4.86 37.55
N ALA A 224 2.58 -5.03 38.83
CA ALA A 224 2.03 -4.19 39.89
C ALA A 224 2.40 -2.69 39.78
N LYS A 225 3.43 -2.32 39.01
CA LYS A 225 3.93 -0.94 38.91
C LYS A 225 4.19 -0.48 37.48
N SER A 226 3.94 -1.31 36.50
CA SER A 226 4.18 -0.99 35.08
C SER A 226 2.91 -1.08 34.26
N SER A 227 1.83 -0.57 34.78
CA SER A 227 0.51 -0.61 34.16
C SER A 227 0.47 0.21 32.86
N PHE A 228 1.09 -0.33 31.80
CA PHE A 228 0.90 0.23 30.48
C PHE A 228 -0.55 -0.01 30.02
N LYS A 229 -0.98 -1.28 30.05
CA LYS A 229 -2.34 -1.72 29.77
C LYS A 229 -2.49 -3.15 30.27
N GLU A 230 -3.67 -3.51 30.77
CA GLU A 230 -3.97 -4.89 31.16
C GLU A 230 -3.66 -5.88 30.03
N GLY A 231 -3.03 -6.99 30.34
CA GLY A 231 -2.59 -8.01 29.39
C GLY A 231 -1.33 -7.69 28.58
N TYR A 232 -0.80 -6.46 28.63
CA TYR A 232 0.41 -6.05 27.91
C TYR A 232 1.63 -6.08 28.84
N LYS A 233 2.80 -6.47 28.31
CA LYS A 233 4.06 -6.47 29.06
C LYS A 233 5.09 -5.59 28.36
N ILE A 234 5.96 -4.95 29.13
CA ILE A 234 7.05 -4.13 28.59
C ILE A 234 8.38 -4.84 28.86
N LEU A 235 9.16 -5.01 27.81
CA LEU A 235 10.51 -5.55 27.82
C LEU A 235 11.52 -4.50 27.39
N SER A 236 12.76 -4.65 27.83
CA SER A 236 13.88 -3.83 27.36
C SER A 236 15.10 -4.74 27.14
N PHE A 237 15.68 -4.68 25.95
CA PHE A 237 16.83 -5.50 25.59
C PHE A 237 17.65 -4.87 24.47
N TYR A 238 18.89 -5.39 24.27
CA TYR A 238 19.74 -5.04 23.15
C TYR A 238 19.70 -6.15 22.11
N ILE A 239 19.66 -5.76 20.84
CA ILE A 239 19.65 -6.65 19.68
C ILE A 239 20.52 -6.03 18.58
N ASP A 240 21.29 -6.86 17.90
CA ASP A 240 22.10 -6.39 16.76
C ASP A 240 21.20 -5.86 15.62
N ALA A 241 21.74 -4.91 14.89
CA ALA A 241 20.96 -4.19 13.88
C ALA A 241 20.52 -5.10 12.71
N GLU A 242 21.29 -6.14 12.35
CA GLU A 242 20.97 -7.10 11.31
C GLU A 242 19.74 -7.95 11.70
N SER A 243 19.80 -8.53 12.91
CA SER A 243 18.72 -9.34 13.45
C SER A 243 17.43 -8.55 13.66
N LEU A 244 17.55 -7.31 14.17
CA LEU A 244 16.39 -6.44 14.32
C LEU A 244 15.77 -6.08 12.96
N MET A 245 16.59 -5.64 11.99
CA MET A 245 16.11 -5.23 10.67
C MET A 245 15.41 -6.38 9.93
N ARG A 246 15.95 -7.60 10.01
CA ARG A 246 15.38 -8.79 9.40
C ARG A 246 14.02 -9.16 9.97
N ARG A 247 13.85 -9.00 11.29
CA ARG A 247 12.61 -9.32 12.02
C ARG A 247 11.60 -8.19 12.03
N SER A 248 12.02 -6.98 11.61
CA SER A 248 11.19 -5.79 11.73
C SER A 248 10.21 -5.62 10.57
N TYR A 249 9.00 -5.21 10.92
CA TYR A 249 8.09 -4.54 10.00
C TYR A 249 7.77 -3.14 10.52
N VAL A 250 7.37 -2.27 9.63
CA VAL A 250 6.78 -0.99 9.99
C VAL A 250 5.27 -1.09 9.71
N LEU A 251 4.46 -0.35 10.43
CA LEU A 251 2.98 -0.33 10.38
C LEU A 251 2.43 -0.06 8.95
N ARG A 252 2.67 -1.01 8.03
CA ARG A 252 2.42 -0.88 6.60
C ARG A 252 1.86 -2.16 5.98
N ARG A 253 1.91 -3.27 6.75
CA ARG A 253 1.98 -4.62 6.24
C ARG A 253 0.70 -5.17 5.63
N GLU A 254 -0.48 -4.67 5.96
CA GLU A 254 -1.70 -5.41 5.70
C GLU A 254 -2.48 -5.00 4.46
N SER A 255 -1.97 -4.06 3.68
CA SER A 255 -2.67 -3.60 2.49
C SER A 255 -2.79 -4.63 1.38
N TRP A 256 -1.97 -5.68 1.39
CA TRP A 256 -2.04 -6.76 0.41
C TRP A 256 -2.60 -8.09 0.96
N ARG A 257 -2.81 -8.22 2.28
CA ARG A 257 -3.32 -9.45 2.90
C ARG A 257 -4.82 -9.50 3.09
N ASN A 258 -5.47 -8.35 3.23
CA ASN A 258 -6.91 -8.28 3.46
C ASN A 258 -7.64 -7.70 2.26
N GLU A 259 -8.52 -8.49 1.68
CA GLU A 259 -9.45 -8.09 0.62
C GLU A 259 -10.44 -7.00 1.07
N GLU A 260 -10.62 -6.83 2.38
CA GLU A 260 -11.44 -5.80 2.99
C GLU A 260 -10.65 -4.54 3.35
N ASN A 261 -10.36 -3.71 2.34
CA ASN A 261 -10.20 -2.25 2.47
C ASN A 261 -9.25 -1.64 3.53
N ILE A 262 -8.25 -2.33 4.04
CA ILE A 262 -7.25 -1.69 4.91
C ILE A 262 -6.24 -0.99 4.02
N ARG A 263 -6.36 0.33 3.94
CA ARG A 263 -5.50 1.21 3.16
C ARG A 263 -4.10 1.23 3.75
N LEU A 264 -3.11 1.30 2.87
CA LEU A 264 -1.71 1.51 3.20
C LEU A 264 -1.55 2.74 4.11
N TYR A 265 -1.52 2.50 5.40
CA TYR A 265 -1.00 3.47 6.33
C TYR A 265 0.52 3.51 6.17
N GLN A 266 1.05 4.65 5.72
CA GLN A 266 2.46 4.74 5.41
C GLN A 266 3.11 5.93 6.11
N ARG A 267 3.92 5.63 7.12
CA ARG A 267 5.06 6.47 7.43
C ARG A 267 6.22 6.04 6.53
N MET A 268 6.40 6.77 5.42
CA MET A 268 7.52 6.49 4.54
C MET A 268 8.86 6.72 5.21
N LEU A 269 9.80 5.85 4.85
CA LEU A 269 11.20 6.09 5.14
C LEU A 269 11.66 7.34 4.38
N ASP A 270 12.12 8.34 5.12
CA ASP A 270 12.70 9.55 4.56
C ASP A 270 14.12 9.23 4.08
N ASN A 271 14.30 9.21 2.76
CA ASN A 271 15.58 8.87 2.13
C ASN A 271 16.72 9.77 2.60
N ASP A 272 16.46 11.06 2.75
CA ASP A 272 17.50 12.03 3.14
C ASP A 272 17.92 11.83 4.59
N LYS A 273 16.98 11.45 5.46
CA LYS A 273 17.29 11.07 6.84
C LYS A 273 18.12 9.78 6.89
N ILE A 274 17.75 8.78 6.10
CA ILE A 274 18.50 7.51 6.03
C ILE A 274 19.93 7.77 5.56
N ILE A 275 20.12 8.55 4.49
CA ILE A 275 21.46 8.89 3.99
C ILE A 275 22.28 9.63 5.06
N LYS A 276 21.69 10.60 5.76
CA LYS A 276 22.37 11.31 6.86
C LYS A 276 22.75 10.38 8.01
N MET A 277 21.87 9.45 8.36
CA MET A 277 22.14 8.47 9.41
C MET A 277 23.20 7.43 8.99
N ARG A 278 23.22 7.00 7.73
CA ARG A 278 24.28 6.14 7.18
C ARG A 278 25.62 6.85 7.19
N LYS A 279 25.66 8.13 6.81
CA LYS A 279 26.86 8.96 6.90
C LYS A 279 27.36 9.04 8.33
N TYR A 280 26.48 9.28 9.31
CA TYR A 280 26.82 9.28 10.73
C TYR A 280 27.43 7.94 11.19
N LEU A 281 26.83 6.81 10.85
CA LEU A 281 27.37 5.49 11.17
C LEU A 281 28.77 5.28 10.58
N TYR A 282 28.97 5.73 9.35
CA TYR A 282 30.25 5.62 8.65
C TYR A 282 31.35 6.52 9.26
N GLU A 283 31.06 7.79 9.53
CA GLU A 283 32.03 8.78 10.01
C GLU A 283 32.33 8.60 11.49
N GLU A 284 31.29 8.50 12.31
CA GLU A 284 31.41 8.47 13.76
C GLU A 284 31.69 7.07 14.33
N ASN A 285 31.35 6.02 13.59
CA ASN A 285 31.50 4.63 14.03
C ASN A 285 30.79 4.31 15.37
N ARG A 286 29.67 5.01 15.63
CA ARG A 286 28.91 4.91 16.89
C ARG A 286 27.49 4.46 16.65
N VAL A 287 26.97 3.62 17.55
CA VAL A 287 25.57 3.20 17.58
C VAL A 287 24.66 4.38 17.93
N PHE A 288 23.39 4.31 17.52
CA PHE A 288 22.37 5.26 17.95
C PHE A 288 21.99 5.03 19.42
N VAL A 289 22.13 6.06 20.25
CA VAL A 289 21.84 5.98 21.69
C VAL A 289 20.31 5.94 21.97
N ASN A 290 19.51 6.59 21.11
CA ASN A 290 18.06 6.60 21.28
C ASN A 290 17.48 5.20 21.08
N ASN A 291 16.61 4.77 22.01
CA ASN A 291 15.97 3.47 21.95
C ASN A 291 14.98 3.35 20.76
N ILE A 292 14.72 2.12 20.37
CA ILE A 292 13.69 1.74 19.41
C ILE A 292 12.44 1.35 20.20
N ILE A 293 11.28 1.87 19.83
CA ILE A 293 10.00 1.42 20.42
C ILE A 293 9.36 0.44 19.45
N ALA A 294 9.10 -0.75 19.95
CA ALA A 294 8.63 -1.86 19.14
C ALA A 294 7.51 -2.64 19.82
N THR A 295 6.87 -3.50 19.06
CA THR A 295 5.84 -4.45 19.51
C THR A 295 6.17 -5.85 19.00
N ILE A 296 5.78 -6.88 19.72
CA ILE A 296 5.92 -8.29 19.31
C ILE A 296 4.79 -9.12 19.90
N SER A 297 4.36 -10.16 19.18
CA SER A 297 3.43 -11.15 19.74
C SER A 297 4.11 -12.02 20.78
N ILE A 298 3.38 -12.37 21.82
CA ILE A 298 3.84 -13.34 22.81
C ILE A 298 4.09 -14.73 22.19
N ASP A 299 3.44 -15.04 21.09
CA ASP A 299 3.63 -16.30 20.38
C ASP A 299 4.97 -16.37 19.61
N ASP A 300 5.63 -15.22 19.38
CA ASP A 300 6.90 -15.14 18.65
C ASP A 300 8.12 -14.98 19.56
N ILE A 301 7.93 -15.08 20.89
CA ILE A 301 8.97 -14.87 21.90
C ILE A 301 8.85 -15.88 23.04
N GLU A 302 9.98 -16.31 23.59
CA GLU A 302 10.03 -17.07 24.85
C GLU A 302 10.86 -16.28 25.87
N LEU A 303 10.38 -16.26 27.12
CA LEU A 303 11.00 -15.52 28.21
C LEU A 303 11.43 -16.50 29.29
N ASN A 304 12.69 -16.44 29.69
CA ASN A 304 13.26 -17.26 30.75
C ASN A 304 13.84 -16.37 31.85
N ARG A 305 13.46 -16.59 33.09
CA ARG A 305 14.01 -15.93 34.28
C ARG A 305 15.23 -16.67 34.77
N THR A 306 16.30 -15.97 35.06
CA THR A 306 17.45 -16.55 35.74
C THR A 306 17.17 -16.60 37.24
N ILE A 307 17.05 -17.82 37.80
CA ILE A 307 16.82 -18.06 39.24
C ILE A 307 18.15 -18.20 40.00
N ALA A 308 19.15 -18.81 39.37
CA ALA A 308 20.51 -18.98 39.87
C ALA A 308 21.49 -18.94 38.71
N SER A 309 22.78 -18.87 38.98
CA SER A 309 23.84 -18.72 37.97
C SER A 309 23.77 -19.71 36.80
N ASP A 310 23.12 -20.83 36.97
CA ASP A 310 23.02 -21.95 36.02
C ASP A 310 21.58 -22.48 35.82
N LYS A 311 20.56 -21.85 36.44
CA LYS A 311 19.17 -22.29 36.36
C LYS A 311 18.28 -21.18 35.83
N THR A 312 17.57 -21.49 34.75
CA THR A 312 16.52 -20.64 34.18
C THR A 312 15.15 -21.28 34.39
N GLU A 313 14.15 -20.46 34.66
CA GLU A 313 12.74 -20.83 34.71
C GLU A 313 12.00 -20.12 33.60
N ARG A 314 11.17 -20.84 32.84
CA ARG A 314 10.34 -20.23 31.82
C ARG A 314 9.25 -19.38 32.46
N ILE A 315 9.15 -18.12 32.07
CA ILE A 315 8.04 -17.23 32.42
C ILE A 315 6.86 -17.59 31.51
N SER A 316 5.83 -18.19 32.12
CA SER A 316 4.59 -18.47 31.40
C SER A 316 3.63 -17.30 31.52
N ILE A 317 3.02 -16.93 30.41
CA ILE A 317 2.02 -15.88 30.31
C ILE A 317 0.71 -16.55 29.87
N ASN A 318 -0.39 -16.29 30.59
CA ASN A 318 -1.70 -16.85 30.27
C ASN A 318 -2.35 -16.15 29.04
N GLU A 319 -3.53 -16.59 28.66
CA GLU A 319 -4.27 -16.02 27.53
C GLU A 319 -4.67 -14.55 27.73
N ASN A 320 -4.84 -14.13 28.98
CA ASN A 320 -5.13 -12.73 29.34
C ASN A 320 -3.88 -11.86 29.36
N GLY A 321 -2.70 -12.44 29.17
CA GLY A 321 -1.43 -11.73 29.24
C GLY A 321 -0.84 -11.60 30.64
N ASP A 322 -1.34 -12.32 31.66
CA ASP A 322 -0.82 -12.29 33.03
C ASP A 322 0.27 -13.34 33.24
N PHE A 323 1.21 -13.06 34.14
CA PHE A 323 2.23 -14.01 34.51
C PHE A 323 1.63 -15.17 35.37
N VAL A 324 1.80 -16.39 34.91
CA VAL A 324 1.28 -17.59 35.61
C VAL A 324 2.11 -17.94 36.85
N ASN A 325 3.43 -17.70 36.82
CA ASN A 325 4.38 -18.10 37.84
C ASN A 325 4.59 -17.04 38.93
N GLY A 326 3.56 -16.31 39.29
CA GLY A 326 3.56 -15.29 40.36
C GLY A 326 3.85 -13.88 39.87
N ASN A 327 3.32 -12.91 40.62
CA ASN A 327 3.47 -11.51 40.29
C ASN A 327 4.92 -11.06 40.40
N LEU A 328 5.47 -10.53 39.32
CA LEU A 328 6.74 -9.82 39.39
C LEU A 328 6.54 -8.51 40.16
N THR A 329 7.23 -8.39 41.30
CA THR A 329 7.13 -7.20 42.16
C THR A 329 8.23 -6.18 41.90
N ARG A 330 9.22 -6.52 41.12
CA ARG A 330 10.39 -5.71 40.73
C ARG A 330 10.79 -5.97 39.29
N VAL A 331 11.60 -5.09 38.74
CA VAL A 331 12.24 -5.33 37.43
C VAL A 331 13.10 -6.59 37.51
N ASP A 332 12.85 -7.52 36.60
CA ASP A 332 13.54 -8.83 36.59
C ASP A 332 14.43 -8.98 35.36
N ASN A 333 15.58 -9.61 35.57
CA ASN A 333 16.48 -10.01 34.49
C ASN A 333 15.89 -11.21 33.76
N ILE A 334 15.83 -11.15 32.46
CA ILE A 334 15.33 -12.22 31.61
C ILE A 334 16.28 -12.55 30.47
N GLN A 335 16.23 -13.80 30.07
CA GLN A 335 16.74 -14.28 28.80
C GLN A 335 15.56 -14.33 27.83
N ILE A 336 15.74 -13.73 26.67
CA ILE A 336 14.71 -13.55 25.65
C ILE A 336 15.11 -14.36 24.44
N GLU A 337 14.29 -15.32 24.06
CA GLU A 337 14.46 -16.08 22.82
C GLU A 337 13.42 -15.59 21.81
N ILE A 338 13.86 -15.01 20.71
CA ILE A 338 12.98 -14.51 19.63
C ILE A 338 13.02 -15.52 18.48
N LYS A 339 11.84 -15.93 18.01
CA LYS A 339 11.75 -16.82 16.85
C LYS A 339 12.52 -16.25 15.66
N ASP A 340 13.22 -17.11 14.96
CA ASP A 340 13.93 -16.74 13.74
C ASP A 340 12.97 -16.66 12.56
N LYS A 341 12.11 -15.64 12.59
CA LYS A 341 11.08 -15.36 11.58
C LYS A 341 11.14 -13.91 11.20
N SER A 342 11.01 -13.61 9.91
CA SER A 342 10.94 -12.21 9.43
C SER A 342 9.60 -11.57 9.79
N ASN A 343 9.59 -10.25 9.89
CA ASN A 343 8.40 -9.41 10.06
C ASN A 343 7.54 -9.73 11.29
N ILE A 344 8.14 -10.00 12.44
CA ILE A 344 7.45 -10.26 13.70
C ILE A 344 7.57 -9.12 14.71
N ILE A 345 8.51 -8.19 14.51
CA ILE A 345 8.74 -7.04 15.39
C ILE A 345 8.19 -5.78 14.72
N GLY A 346 7.10 -5.22 15.26
CA GLY A 346 6.50 -3.98 14.78
C GLY A 346 7.26 -2.75 15.26
N ILE A 347 7.86 -1.95 14.38
CA ILE A 347 8.56 -0.72 14.76
C ILE A 347 7.58 0.44 14.84
N ILE A 348 7.37 0.95 16.03
CA ILE A 348 6.51 2.11 16.30
C ILE A 348 7.30 3.42 16.18
N ASP A 349 8.48 3.49 16.81
CA ASP A 349 9.42 4.60 16.63
C ASP A 349 10.84 4.10 16.43
N GLY A 350 11.63 4.87 15.68
CA GLY A 350 13.02 4.54 15.40
C GLY A 350 13.27 3.85 14.07
N GLN A 351 12.28 3.71 13.19
CA GLN A 351 12.42 3.04 11.89
C GLN A 351 13.62 3.55 11.06
N HIS A 352 13.88 4.86 11.03
CA HIS A 352 15.02 5.41 10.29
C HIS A 352 16.36 4.96 10.88
N ARG A 353 16.45 4.77 12.21
CA ARG A 353 17.64 4.25 12.90
C ARG A 353 17.89 2.79 12.55
N VAL A 354 16.85 1.96 12.56
CA VAL A 354 16.94 0.55 12.16
C VAL A 354 17.34 0.44 10.69
N PHE A 355 16.62 1.12 9.80
CA PHE A 355 16.86 1.00 8.36
C PHE A 355 18.07 1.80 7.85
N ALA A 356 18.74 2.61 8.67
CA ALA A 356 20.06 3.15 8.34
C ALA A 356 21.12 2.04 8.15
N TYR A 357 20.91 0.88 8.75
CA TYR A 357 21.77 -0.30 8.58
C TYR A 357 21.45 -1.15 7.35
N HIS A 358 20.55 -0.72 6.45
CA HIS A 358 20.12 -1.50 5.28
C HIS A 358 21.29 -1.88 4.36
N GLU A 359 21.13 -2.96 3.60
CA GLU A 359 22.06 -3.38 2.55
C GLU A 359 21.96 -2.40 1.37
N GLY A 360 22.89 -1.43 1.36
CA GLY A 360 22.97 -0.39 0.35
C GLY A 360 23.89 -0.75 -0.82
N ASN A 361 24.07 0.22 -1.69
CA ASN A 361 25.06 0.22 -2.77
C ASN A 361 25.79 1.56 -2.84
N ASP A 362 25.78 2.31 -1.74
CA ASP A 362 26.49 3.56 -1.59
C ASP A 362 27.92 3.32 -1.06
N SER A 363 28.73 4.38 -1.03
CA SER A 363 30.11 4.34 -0.55
C SER A 363 30.27 4.01 0.94
N TYR A 364 29.18 3.93 1.69
CA TYR A 364 29.18 3.63 3.12
C TYR A 364 28.97 2.13 3.40
N GLU A 365 28.54 1.35 2.39
CA GLU A 365 28.06 -0.02 2.58
C GLU A 365 29.13 -0.95 3.17
N ASP A 366 30.37 -0.89 2.70
CA ASP A 366 31.43 -1.79 3.17
C ASP A 366 31.59 -1.74 4.69
N LYS A 367 31.60 -0.54 5.26
CA LYS A 367 31.68 -0.35 6.71
C LYS A 367 30.35 -0.69 7.42
N ILE A 368 29.22 -0.27 6.86
CA ILE A 368 27.91 -0.51 7.47
C ILE A 368 27.59 -2.01 7.49
N LYS A 369 28.04 -2.77 6.50
CA LYS A 369 27.93 -4.24 6.46
C LYS A 369 28.56 -4.89 7.70
N GLU A 370 29.67 -4.38 8.17
CA GLU A 370 30.31 -4.85 9.41
C GLU A 370 29.55 -4.35 10.65
N LEU A 371 29.20 -3.05 10.69
CA LEU A 371 28.52 -2.45 11.82
C LEU A 371 27.15 -3.07 12.11
N ARG A 372 26.39 -3.47 11.09
CA ARG A 372 25.05 -4.08 11.28
C ARG A 372 25.09 -5.38 12.08
N LYS A 373 26.22 -6.11 12.03
CA LYS A 373 26.41 -7.38 12.74
C LYS A 373 26.84 -7.20 14.19
N ILE A 374 27.51 -6.09 14.51
CA ILE A 374 28.15 -5.88 15.82
C ILE A 374 27.49 -4.79 16.66
N GLN A 375 26.81 -3.84 16.03
CA GLN A 375 26.17 -2.74 16.75
C GLN A 375 24.79 -3.17 17.27
N ASN A 376 24.61 -3.05 18.58
CA ASN A 376 23.38 -3.41 19.25
C ASN A 376 22.51 -2.20 19.53
N LEU A 377 21.25 -2.25 19.13
CA LEU A 377 20.24 -1.22 19.34
C LEU A 377 19.43 -1.56 20.60
N LEU A 378 19.18 -0.56 21.43
CA LEU A 378 18.30 -0.69 22.57
C LEU A 378 16.85 -0.70 22.10
N VAL A 379 16.10 -1.74 22.45
CA VAL A 379 14.69 -1.89 22.13
C VAL A 379 13.86 -1.89 23.41
N THR A 380 12.86 -1.01 23.45
CA THR A 380 11.73 -1.10 24.38
C THR A 380 10.58 -1.74 23.62
N CYS A 381 10.23 -2.96 24.01
CA CYS A 381 9.27 -3.79 23.29
C CYS A 381 8.01 -4.02 24.12
N ILE A 382 6.84 -3.85 23.50
CA ILE A 382 5.55 -4.13 24.10
C ILE A 382 5.05 -5.46 23.58
N LEU A 383 4.82 -6.41 24.49
CA LEU A 383 4.20 -7.69 24.18
C LEU A 383 2.69 -7.55 24.13
N TYR A 384 2.08 -8.14 23.11
CA TYR A 384 0.63 -8.27 23.03
C TYR A 384 0.12 -9.45 23.86
N PRO A 385 -1.12 -9.39 24.39
CA PRO A 385 -1.80 -10.56 24.91
C PRO A 385 -1.99 -11.63 23.80
N LYS A 386 -2.10 -12.90 24.20
CA LYS A 386 -2.10 -14.04 23.27
C LYS A 386 -3.26 -13.98 22.29
N ASN A 387 -4.39 -13.69 22.52
CA ASN A 387 -5.55 -13.80 21.64
C ASN A 387 -5.99 -12.47 21.02
N ILE A 388 -5.07 -11.52 20.84
CA ILE A 388 -5.39 -10.25 20.18
C ILE A 388 -5.70 -10.45 18.70
N SER A 389 -6.81 -9.89 18.24
CA SER A 389 -7.13 -9.88 16.82
C SER A 389 -6.17 -8.95 16.04
N GLU A 390 -5.92 -9.24 14.77
CA GLU A 390 -5.10 -8.37 13.90
C GLU A 390 -5.64 -6.94 13.84
N LEU A 391 -6.95 -6.77 13.85
CA LEU A 391 -7.58 -5.45 13.86
C LEU A 391 -7.25 -4.67 15.15
N GLU A 392 -7.34 -5.31 16.31
CA GLU A 392 -7.00 -4.70 17.60
C GLU A 392 -5.52 -4.36 17.71
N LYS A 393 -4.65 -5.26 17.22
CA LYS A 393 -3.21 -5.03 17.11
C LYS A 393 -2.92 -3.79 16.28
N ASN A 394 -3.50 -3.69 15.09
CA ASN A 394 -3.29 -2.54 14.21
C ASN A 394 -3.80 -1.24 14.82
N ARG A 395 -4.95 -1.27 15.46
CA ARG A 395 -5.49 -0.11 16.20
C ARG A 395 -4.58 0.31 17.35
N PHE A 396 -4.06 -0.66 18.09
CA PHE A 396 -3.13 -0.40 19.19
C PHE A 396 -1.84 0.26 18.68
N GLU A 397 -1.19 -0.32 17.67
CA GLU A 397 0.03 0.22 17.07
C GLU A 397 -0.18 1.62 16.48
N ALA A 398 -1.30 1.84 15.81
CA ALA A 398 -1.64 3.14 15.23
C ALA A 398 -1.85 4.22 16.31
N ASN A 399 -2.55 3.89 17.40
CA ASN A 399 -2.76 4.79 18.52
C ASN A 399 -1.44 5.12 19.23
N LEU A 400 -0.63 4.10 19.52
CA LEU A 400 0.68 4.29 20.14
C LEU A 400 1.61 5.16 19.29
N PHE A 401 1.59 4.95 17.97
CA PHE A 401 2.32 5.79 17.03
C PHE A 401 1.87 7.26 17.11
N LEU A 402 0.57 7.52 17.13
CA LEU A 402 0.03 8.89 17.26
C LEU A 402 0.45 9.52 18.57
N GLU A 403 0.34 8.79 19.67
CA GLU A 403 0.69 9.26 21.00
C GLU A 403 2.16 9.68 21.09
N ILE A 404 3.08 8.82 20.64
CA ILE A 404 4.51 9.08 20.66
C ILE A 404 4.88 10.28 19.78
N ASN A 405 4.25 10.40 18.61
CA ASN A 405 4.59 11.44 17.64
C ASN A 405 3.83 12.77 17.84
N LYS A 406 2.80 12.80 18.69
CA LYS A 406 1.96 13.99 18.92
C LYS A 406 2.77 15.24 19.28
N ASN A 407 3.84 15.06 20.02
CA ASN A 407 4.67 16.15 20.56
C ASN A 407 5.98 16.39 19.80
N GLN A 408 6.32 15.55 18.78
CA GLN A 408 7.63 15.63 18.11
C GLN A 408 7.59 16.47 16.82
N LYS A 409 6.66 16.23 15.94
CA LYS A 409 6.46 16.95 14.67
C LYS A 409 5.02 16.81 14.20
N LYS A 410 4.43 17.92 13.76
CA LYS A 410 3.05 17.91 13.25
C LYS A 410 2.92 16.88 12.11
N ILE A 411 2.06 15.90 12.33
CA ILE A 411 1.73 14.87 11.35
C ILE A 411 0.96 15.52 10.21
N SER A 412 1.21 15.13 8.96
CA SER A 412 0.45 15.65 7.82
C SER A 412 -1.03 15.26 7.94
N SER A 413 -1.92 16.16 7.51
CA SER A 413 -3.36 15.89 7.55
C SER A 413 -3.76 14.63 6.77
N LEU A 414 -3.04 14.31 5.68
CA LEU A 414 -3.27 13.09 4.93
C LEU A 414 -2.96 11.85 5.78
N LEU A 415 -1.80 11.83 6.44
CA LEU A 415 -1.38 10.73 7.29
C LEU A 415 -2.32 10.58 8.51
N GLN A 416 -2.73 11.69 9.11
CA GLN A 416 -3.69 11.67 10.22
C GLN A 416 -5.03 11.04 9.79
N GLN A 417 -5.53 11.40 8.61
CA GLN A 417 -6.76 10.80 8.06
C GLN A 417 -6.61 9.32 7.72
N GLU A 418 -5.44 8.87 7.26
CA GLU A 418 -5.18 7.45 7.01
C GLU A 418 -5.16 6.64 8.33
N ILE A 419 -4.60 7.19 9.39
CA ILE A 419 -4.63 6.56 10.72
C ILE A 419 -6.07 6.50 11.26
N GLU A 420 -6.86 7.55 11.06
CA GLU A 420 -8.27 7.62 11.46
C GLU A 420 -9.09 6.45 10.87
N LEU A 421 -8.79 6.01 9.66
CA LEU A 421 -9.43 4.84 9.04
C LEU A 421 -9.24 3.56 9.86
N ILE A 422 -8.09 3.40 10.50
CA ILE A 422 -7.76 2.21 11.29
C ILE A 422 -8.36 2.32 12.70
N VAL A 423 -8.16 3.49 13.32
CA VAL A 423 -8.52 3.71 14.73
C VAL A 423 -10.02 3.89 14.90
N SER A 424 -10.66 4.62 13.98
CA SER A 424 -12.06 5.03 14.06
C SER A 424 -12.78 4.81 12.71
N PRO A 425 -13.00 3.58 12.27
CA PRO A 425 -13.57 3.28 10.95
C PRO A 425 -14.97 3.84 10.74
N PHE A 426 -15.72 4.10 11.80
CA PHE A 426 -17.06 4.69 11.75
C PHE A 426 -17.05 6.23 11.86
N SER A 427 -15.87 6.86 11.96
CA SER A 427 -15.79 8.32 11.96
C SER A 427 -16.21 8.91 10.60
N THR A 428 -16.69 10.15 10.62
CA THR A 428 -17.06 10.88 9.40
C THR A 428 -15.87 11.03 8.43
N ILE A 429 -14.65 11.11 8.95
CA ILE A 429 -13.43 11.15 8.14
C ILE A 429 -13.23 9.82 7.40
N SER A 430 -13.38 8.71 8.11
CA SER A 430 -13.24 7.36 7.53
C SER A 430 -14.31 7.09 6.47
N ILE A 431 -15.56 7.42 6.75
CA ILE A 431 -16.67 7.34 5.79
C ILE A 431 -16.38 8.20 4.55
N GLY A 432 -15.92 9.45 4.73
CA GLY A 432 -15.58 10.35 3.63
C GLY A 432 -14.44 9.84 2.75
N LYS A 433 -13.45 9.18 3.33
CA LYS A 433 -12.38 8.55 2.57
C LYS A 433 -12.88 7.39 1.71
N ASP A 434 -13.78 6.56 2.23
CA ASP A 434 -14.35 5.44 1.48
C ASP A 434 -15.27 5.89 0.35
N ILE A 435 -16.02 6.97 0.56
CA ILE A 435 -16.79 7.62 -0.51
C ILE A 435 -15.85 8.08 -1.64
N LEU A 436 -14.76 8.79 -1.32
CA LEU A 436 -13.80 9.24 -2.35
C LEU A 436 -13.14 8.06 -3.06
N LYS A 437 -12.87 6.97 -2.35
CA LYS A 437 -12.32 5.76 -2.94
C LYS A 437 -13.25 5.20 -4.01
N GLN A 438 -14.53 4.98 -3.70
CA GLN A 438 -15.51 4.46 -4.67
C GLN A 438 -15.70 5.40 -5.87
N LEU A 439 -15.74 6.73 -5.65
CA LEU A 439 -15.86 7.71 -6.72
C LEU A 439 -14.64 7.75 -7.64
N ASN A 440 -13.46 7.40 -7.13
CA ASN A 440 -12.20 7.39 -7.87
C ASN A 440 -11.91 6.05 -8.57
N GLU A 441 -12.38 4.94 -8.04
CA GLU A 441 -12.23 3.61 -8.66
C GLU A 441 -13.22 3.40 -9.81
N ASN A 442 -14.51 3.59 -9.53
CA ASN A 442 -15.60 3.27 -10.46
C ASN A 442 -16.54 4.44 -10.73
N GLY A 443 -16.10 5.69 -10.55
CA GLY A 443 -16.94 6.87 -10.62
C GLY A 443 -16.43 7.97 -11.56
N PRO A 444 -17.05 9.15 -11.51
CA PRO A 444 -16.69 10.29 -12.33
C PRO A 444 -15.28 10.84 -12.07
N LEU A 445 -14.68 10.49 -10.93
CA LEU A 445 -13.33 10.89 -10.52
C LEU A 445 -12.27 9.80 -10.79
N ARG A 446 -12.56 8.81 -11.64
CA ARG A 446 -11.65 7.69 -11.91
C ARG A 446 -10.25 8.18 -12.24
N ASP A 447 -9.26 7.69 -11.48
CA ASP A 447 -7.83 8.02 -11.59
C ASP A 447 -7.44 9.50 -11.37
N LYS A 448 -8.34 10.34 -10.86
CA LYS A 448 -8.08 11.78 -10.64
C LYS A 448 -7.57 12.10 -9.23
N LEU A 449 -7.92 11.29 -8.26
CA LEU A 449 -7.55 11.52 -6.86
C LEU A 449 -6.28 10.77 -6.48
N ILE A 450 -5.57 11.29 -5.48
CA ILE A 450 -4.46 10.60 -4.85
C ILE A 450 -4.99 9.35 -4.13
N HIS A 451 -4.50 8.18 -4.53
CA HIS A 451 -4.73 6.93 -3.82
C HIS A 451 -3.71 6.70 -2.70
N SER A 452 -2.49 7.17 -2.91
CA SER A 452 -1.40 7.05 -1.96
C SER A 452 -0.61 8.35 -1.90
N SER A 453 0.18 8.53 -0.84
CA SER A 453 1.11 9.65 -0.70
C SER A 453 2.15 9.78 -1.85
N TYR A 454 2.12 8.88 -2.80
CA TYR A 454 3.09 8.74 -3.90
C TYR A 454 2.57 9.17 -5.25
N ASP A 455 1.27 9.35 -5.36
CA ASP A 455 0.67 9.84 -6.60
C ASP A 455 1.13 11.28 -6.84
N LYS A 456 1.88 11.47 -7.90
CA LYS A 456 2.26 12.80 -8.37
C LYS A 456 1.21 13.27 -9.39
N ASN A 457 0.91 14.57 -9.37
CA ASN A 457 0.00 15.22 -10.32
C ASN A 457 -1.47 14.79 -10.23
N LYS A 458 -1.89 14.23 -9.08
CA LYS A 458 -3.30 13.96 -8.77
C LYS A 458 -3.81 14.89 -7.68
N ILE A 459 -5.13 14.97 -7.56
CA ILE A 459 -5.82 15.87 -6.62
C ILE A 459 -5.74 15.29 -5.20
N THR A 460 -5.32 16.10 -4.22
CA THR A 460 -5.21 15.70 -2.81
C THR A 460 -6.59 15.54 -2.18
N THR A 461 -6.76 14.48 -1.39
CA THR A 461 -8.07 14.13 -0.79
C THR A 461 -8.32 14.79 0.57
N ALA A 462 -7.27 15.16 1.31
CA ALA A 462 -7.40 15.60 2.69
C ALA A 462 -8.33 16.83 2.86
N SER A 463 -8.20 17.83 2.01
CA SER A 463 -9.06 19.01 2.04
C SER A 463 -10.49 18.72 1.57
N ILE A 464 -10.67 17.79 0.62
CA ILE A 464 -12.00 17.38 0.14
C ILE A 464 -12.76 16.67 1.27
N VAL A 465 -12.08 15.78 2.00
CA VAL A 465 -12.67 15.13 3.17
C VAL A 465 -13.02 16.14 4.25
N SER A 466 -12.08 17.03 4.61
CA SER A 466 -12.26 17.92 5.75
C SER A 466 -13.29 19.03 5.51
N TYR A 467 -13.32 19.60 4.32
CA TYR A 467 -14.11 20.80 4.02
C TYR A 467 -15.31 20.57 3.11
N GLY A 468 -15.24 19.59 2.19
CA GLY A 468 -16.34 19.25 1.31
C GLY A 468 -17.24 18.16 1.89
N LEU A 469 -16.67 16.99 2.18
CA LEU A 469 -17.46 15.82 2.58
C LEU A 469 -17.89 15.84 4.04
N ARG A 470 -17.00 16.13 4.98
CA ARG A 470 -17.30 16.06 6.41
C ARG A 470 -18.57 16.83 6.81
N PRO A 471 -18.83 18.06 6.35
CA PRO A 471 -20.10 18.74 6.64
C PRO A 471 -21.32 18.05 6.01
N LEU A 472 -21.16 17.54 4.77
CA LEU A 472 -22.23 16.92 3.99
C LEU A 472 -22.67 15.55 4.54
N ILE A 473 -21.73 14.76 5.08
CA ILE A 473 -21.95 13.36 5.50
C ILE A 473 -21.91 13.18 7.02
N LYS A 474 -21.92 14.27 7.82
CA LYS A 474 -21.90 14.14 9.28
C LYS A 474 -23.10 13.36 9.78
N LEU A 475 -22.89 12.52 10.80
CA LEU A 475 -23.92 11.67 11.40
C LEU A 475 -24.79 12.50 12.36
N ASP A 476 -25.54 13.44 11.81
CA ASP A 476 -26.38 14.37 12.55
C ASP A 476 -27.72 14.55 11.84
N GLU A 477 -28.81 14.14 12.50
CA GLU A 477 -30.16 14.25 11.96
C GLU A 477 -30.69 15.68 11.90
N ASN A 478 -30.14 16.56 12.74
CA ASN A 478 -30.54 17.98 12.80
C ASN A 478 -29.80 18.83 11.76
N ALA A 479 -28.84 18.25 11.04
CA ALA A 479 -28.12 18.94 9.97
C ALA A 479 -29.03 19.13 8.76
N THR A 480 -29.57 20.32 8.57
CA THR A 480 -30.50 20.64 7.47
C THR A 480 -29.91 20.35 6.10
N ASP A 481 -28.58 20.48 5.96
CA ASP A 481 -27.80 20.36 4.74
C ASP A 481 -27.03 19.03 4.61
N GLY A 482 -27.33 18.05 5.46
CA GLY A 482 -26.61 16.77 5.55
C GLY A 482 -27.32 15.58 4.93
N LEU A 483 -26.57 14.71 4.28
CA LEU A 483 -27.07 13.46 3.69
C LEU A 483 -27.65 12.51 4.74
N PHE A 484 -27.14 12.51 5.96
CA PHE A 484 -27.64 11.65 7.03
C PHE A 484 -29.08 11.95 7.41
N ARG A 485 -29.51 13.22 7.33
CA ARG A 485 -30.90 13.64 7.58
C ARG A 485 -31.86 12.92 6.64
N ILE A 486 -31.54 12.94 5.35
CA ILE A 486 -32.40 12.44 4.27
C ILE A 486 -32.25 10.94 4.00
N TRP A 487 -31.26 10.30 4.62
CA TRP A 487 -31.09 8.84 4.48
C TRP A 487 -32.19 8.08 5.24
N ASN A 488 -33.05 7.43 4.48
CA ASN A 488 -34.19 6.68 5.03
C ASN A 488 -33.76 5.26 5.41
N ASN A 489 -33.13 5.11 6.56
CA ASN A 489 -32.79 3.80 7.12
C ASN A 489 -33.25 3.75 8.60
N PRO A 490 -34.06 2.74 9.00
CA PRO A 490 -34.61 2.67 10.36
C PRO A 490 -33.52 2.53 11.43
N ASN A 491 -32.38 1.96 11.10
CA ASN A 491 -31.27 1.71 12.02
C ASN A 491 -30.18 2.78 11.98
N LYS A 492 -30.36 3.87 11.24
CA LYS A 492 -29.30 4.87 11.01
C LYS A 492 -28.66 5.44 12.28
N LEU A 493 -29.44 5.55 13.37
CA LEU A 493 -28.93 6.06 14.65
C LEU A 493 -27.86 5.18 15.29
N LEU A 494 -27.84 3.87 14.97
CA LEU A 494 -26.80 2.96 15.46
C LEU A 494 -25.40 3.37 15.00
N LEU A 495 -25.27 4.05 13.84
CA LEU A 495 -23.98 4.56 13.37
C LEU A 495 -23.36 5.63 14.29
N LYS A 496 -24.18 6.26 15.18
CA LYS A 496 -23.70 7.27 16.14
C LYS A 496 -23.16 6.65 17.43
N ALA A 497 -23.44 5.39 17.69
CA ALA A 497 -22.99 4.71 18.91
C ALA A 497 -21.46 4.56 18.87
N LYS A 498 -20.80 4.83 20.03
CA LYS A 498 -19.34 4.74 20.15
C LYS A 498 -18.78 3.33 19.93
N ASP A 499 -19.58 2.33 20.20
CA ASP A 499 -19.30 0.90 20.09
C ASP A 499 -19.91 0.25 18.82
N CYS A 500 -20.38 1.08 17.87
CA CYS A 500 -20.92 0.58 16.62
C CYS A 500 -19.86 -0.21 15.84
N ASN A 501 -20.20 -1.46 15.50
CA ASN A 501 -19.40 -2.35 14.67
C ASN A 501 -20.19 -2.91 13.47
N ASP A 502 -21.36 -2.34 13.16
CA ASP A 502 -22.18 -2.77 12.03
C ASP A 502 -21.61 -2.29 10.69
N GLY A 503 -20.74 -3.12 10.10
CA GLY A 503 -20.13 -2.86 8.81
C GLY A 503 -21.14 -2.81 7.65
N VAL A 504 -22.23 -3.58 7.73
CA VAL A 504 -23.29 -3.59 6.70
C VAL A 504 -24.04 -2.26 6.69
N LEU A 505 -24.44 -1.78 7.87
CA LEU A 505 -25.10 -0.48 8.01
C LEU A 505 -24.18 0.67 7.57
N ARG A 506 -22.89 0.61 7.93
CA ARG A 506 -21.88 1.57 7.49
C ARG A 506 -21.76 1.59 5.96
N LYS A 507 -21.65 0.42 5.32
CA LYS A 507 -21.59 0.30 3.86
C LYS A 507 -22.83 0.86 3.20
N ALA A 508 -24.03 0.56 3.70
CA ALA A 508 -25.27 1.08 3.16
C ALA A 508 -25.32 2.63 3.20
N TYR A 509 -24.79 3.24 4.25
CA TYR A 509 -24.70 4.72 4.30
C TYR A 509 -23.68 5.27 3.29
N ILE A 510 -22.52 4.62 3.15
CA ILE A 510 -21.51 5.00 2.16
C ILE A 510 -22.10 4.90 0.75
N ASP A 511 -22.76 3.79 0.40
CA ASP A 511 -23.32 3.56 -0.92
C ASP A 511 -24.41 4.60 -1.25
N PHE A 512 -25.26 4.95 -0.28
CA PHE A 512 -26.23 6.04 -0.41
C PHE A 512 -25.54 7.39 -0.66
N CYS A 513 -24.52 7.73 0.10
CA CYS A 513 -23.77 8.98 -0.10
C CYS A 513 -23.08 9.02 -1.48
N VAL A 514 -22.48 7.89 -1.89
CA VAL A 514 -21.85 7.76 -3.20
C VAL A 514 -22.84 7.97 -4.33
N GLU A 515 -24.05 7.39 -4.24
CA GLU A 515 -25.10 7.58 -5.23
C GLU A 515 -25.45 9.06 -5.41
N LYS A 516 -25.72 9.78 -4.32
CA LYS A 516 -26.12 11.20 -4.39
C LYS A 516 -25.00 12.10 -4.91
N ILE A 517 -23.78 11.89 -4.45
CA ILE A 517 -22.60 12.65 -4.89
C ILE A 517 -22.25 12.31 -6.34
N ARG A 518 -22.35 11.04 -6.73
CA ARG A 518 -22.07 10.60 -8.11
C ARG A 518 -22.99 11.29 -9.11
N SER A 519 -24.30 11.41 -8.81
CA SER A 519 -25.30 12.03 -9.70
C SER A 519 -24.91 13.45 -10.08
N ILE A 520 -24.58 14.30 -9.13
CA ILE A 520 -24.18 15.68 -9.43
C ILE A 520 -22.80 15.76 -10.11
N LEU A 521 -21.82 14.92 -9.70
CA LEU A 521 -20.50 14.89 -10.33
C LEU A 521 -20.56 14.44 -11.79
N ILE A 522 -21.44 13.51 -12.14
CA ILE A 522 -21.67 13.09 -13.53
C ILE A 522 -22.19 14.27 -14.35
N ALA A 523 -23.13 15.04 -13.83
CA ALA A 523 -23.68 16.20 -14.54
C ALA A 523 -22.60 17.26 -14.84
N PHE A 524 -21.78 17.61 -13.86
CA PHE A 524 -20.64 18.50 -14.09
C PHE A 524 -19.64 17.92 -15.10
N LYS A 525 -19.31 16.62 -14.97
CA LYS A 525 -18.40 15.94 -15.89
C LYS A 525 -18.91 15.98 -17.33
N THR A 526 -20.22 15.76 -17.55
CA THR A 526 -20.83 15.75 -18.89
C THR A 526 -20.58 17.06 -19.62
N HIS A 527 -20.75 18.20 -18.97
CA HIS A 527 -20.52 19.51 -19.59
C HIS A 527 -19.04 19.89 -19.68
N LEU A 528 -18.23 19.55 -18.68
CA LEU A 528 -16.85 20.01 -18.61
C LEU A 528 -15.86 19.13 -19.39
N ALA A 529 -16.20 17.86 -19.64
CA ALA A 529 -15.29 16.93 -20.31
C ALA A 529 -15.07 17.27 -21.79
N ALA A 530 -16.08 17.78 -22.49
CA ALA A 530 -16.00 18.12 -23.90
C ALA A 530 -14.89 19.14 -24.21
N ASN A 531 -14.64 20.08 -23.30
CA ASN A 531 -13.63 21.12 -23.42
C ASN A 531 -12.32 20.81 -22.68
N ASN A 532 -12.08 19.55 -22.28
CA ASN A 532 -10.97 19.13 -21.43
C ASN A 532 -10.90 19.89 -20.08
N GLN A 533 -12.02 20.43 -19.61
CA GLN A 533 -12.12 21.14 -18.34
C GLN A 533 -12.20 20.16 -17.15
N TRP A 534 -12.71 18.93 -17.35
CA TRP A 534 -12.77 17.89 -16.31
C TRP A 534 -11.42 17.20 -16.07
N GLU A 535 -10.34 17.97 -16.17
CA GLU A 535 -8.97 17.56 -15.92
C GLU A 535 -8.28 18.58 -15.01
N PRO A 536 -7.25 18.18 -14.26
CA PRO A 536 -6.43 19.12 -13.52
C PRO A 536 -5.72 20.11 -14.46
N TYR A 537 -5.54 21.33 -13.98
CA TYR A 537 -4.73 22.32 -14.68
C TYR A 537 -3.28 21.82 -14.80
N SER A 538 -2.72 21.92 -15.99
CA SER A 538 -1.32 21.57 -16.25
C SER A 538 -0.76 22.42 -17.41
N ALA A 539 0.55 22.40 -17.59
CA ALA A 539 1.20 23.05 -18.73
C ALA A 539 0.69 22.54 -20.09
N SER A 540 0.27 21.26 -20.13
CA SER A 540 -0.31 20.60 -21.32
C SER A 540 -1.83 20.78 -21.45
N ASN A 541 -2.52 21.15 -20.37
CA ASN A 541 -3.97 21.39 -20.36
C ASN A 541 -4.30 22.67 -19.59
N LYS A 542 -4.27 23.79 -20.30
CA LYS A 542 -4.60 25.11 -19.74
C LYS A 542 -6.11 25.29 -19.45
N ASN A 543 -6.98 24.42 -19.98
CA ASN A 543 -8.43 24.50 -19.77
C ASN A 543 -8.88 23.76 -18.51
N GLY A 544 -8.06 22.87 -17.96
CA GLY A 544 -8.41 22.07 -16.79
C GLY A 544 -8.82 22.91 -15.59
N VAL A 545 -9.96 22.58 -14.98
CA VAL A 545 -10.48 23.25 -13.78
C VAL A 545 -10.71 22.27 -12.62
N LEU A 546 -10.57 20.95 -12.88
CA LEU A 546 -10.77 19.94 -11.87
C LEU A 546 -9.69 20.04 -10.77
N GLY A 547 -10.13 20.29 -9.56
CA GLY A 547 -9.26 20.46 -8.40
C GLY A 547 -10.04 20.50 -7.11
N VAL A 548 -9.32 20.67 -5.99
CA VAL A 548 -9.91 20.69 -4.65
C VAL A 548 -11.00 21.77 -4.52
N VAL A 549 -10.78 22.93 -5.11
CA VAL A 549 -11.71 24.08 -5.03
C VAL A 549 -13.02 23.75 -5.74
N LEU A 550 -12.95 23.25 -6.98
CA LEU A 550 -14.14 22.85 -7.73
C LEU A 550 -14.90 21.71 -7.02
N LEU A 551 -14.20 20.68 -6.57
CA LEU A 551 -14.85 19.55 -5.90
C LEU A 551 -15.55 19.99 -4.60
N ASN A 552 -14.90 20.81 -3.79
CA ASN A 552 -15.53 21.37 -2.59
C ASN A 552 -16.69 22.30 -2.93
N GLY A 553 -16.61 23.06 -4.02
CA GLY A 553 -17.71 23.88 -4.54
C GLY A 553 -18.92 23.04 -4.93
N ILE A 554 -18.72 21.97 -5.70
CA ILE A 554 -19.80 21.04 -6.11
C ILE A 554 -20.45 20.39 -4.89
N LEU A 555 -19.65 19.95 -3.89
CA LEU A 555 -20.18 19.38 -2.66
C LEU A 555 -20.98 20.41 -1.85
N ASN A 556 -20.57 21.68 -1.92
CA ASN A 556 -21.36 22.76 -1.30
C ASN A 556 -22.68 23.04 -2.04
N VAL A 557 -22.70 22.96 -3.38
CA VAL A 557 -23.96 23.01 -4.16
C VAL A 557 -24.91 21.90 -3.72
N LEU A 558 -24.41 20.67 -3.56
CA LEU A 558 -25.24 19.56 -3.10
C LEU A 558 -25.81 19.82 -1.69
N ARG A 559 -25.02 20.42 -0.79
CA ARG A 559 -25.53 20.81 0.54
C ARG A 559 -26.65 21.82 0.47
N LEU A 560 -26.53 22.85 -0.36
CA LEU A 560 -27.58 23.85 -0.59
C LEU A 560 -28.84 23.23 -1.17
N LEU A 561 -28.69 22.29 -2.11
CA LEU A 561 -29.81 21.55 -2.66
C LEU A 561 -30.55 20.69 -1.64
N ILE A 562 -29.80 20.05 -0.72
CA ILE A 562 -30.39 19.28 0.39
C ILE A 562 -31.12 20.21 1.36
N GLU A 563 -30.53 21.33 1.70
CA GLU A 563 -31.09 22.31 2.63
C GLU A 563 -32.42 22.88 2.12
N ASN A 564 -32.56 23.02 0.81
CA ASN A 564 -33.76 23.53 0.16
C ASN A 564 -34.69 22.42 -0.38
N ASP A 565 -34.47 21.15 -0.01
CA ASP A 565 -35.24 20.00 -0.45
C ASP A 565 -35.35 19.84 -1.98
N GLN A 566 -34.27 20.21 -2.71
CA GLN A 566 -34.17 20.26 -4.17
C GLN A 566 -33.22 19.21 -4.76
N LEU A 567 -33.35 17.96 -4.36
CA LEU A 567 -32.57 16.90 -4.99
C LEU A 567 -33.18 16.49 -6.32
N TYR A 568 -32.33 16.33 -7.33
CA TYR A 568 -32.70 16.02 -8.70
C TYR A 568 -32.12 14.67 -9.15
N SER A 569 -32.68 14.10 -10.22
CA SER A 569 -32.05 12.98 -10.91
C SER A 569 -30.80 13.42 -11.67
N THR A 570 -29.96 12.46 -12.08
CA THR A 570 -28.74 12.78 -12.86
C THR A 570 -29.07 13.55 -14.14
N ASN A 571 -30.16 13.19 -14.83
CA ASN A 571 -30.57 13.85 -16.08
C ASN A 571 -31.04 15.28 -15.83
N ASP A 572 -31.83 15.50 -14.79
CA ASP A 572 -32.28 16.85 -14.41
C ASP A 572 -31.10 17.74 -13.98
N TYR A 573 -30.10 17.17 -13.29
CA TYR A 573 -28.85 17.90 -13.01
C TYR A 573 -28.11 18.29 -14.28
N ILE A 574 -28.04 17.39 -15.29
CA ILE A 574 -27.40 17.70 -16.57
C ILE A 574 -28.16 18.85 -17.26
N GLU A 575 -29.49 18.80 -17.32
CA GLU A 575 -30.30 19.83 -17.94
C GLU A 575 -30.12 21.20 -17.25
N LYS A 576 -30.20 21.23 -15.90
CA LYS A 576 -30.06 22.48 -15.13
C LYS A 576 -28.68 23.12 -15.24
N LEU A 577 -27.64 22.31 -15.36
CA LEU A 577 -26.23 22.76 -15.46
C LEU A 577 -25.81 23.11 -16.91
N ASP A 578 -26.78 23.23 -17.86
CA ASP A 578 -26.43 23.66 -19.20
C ASP A 578 -25.75 25.05 -19.19
N GLY A 579 -24.67 25.18 -19.91
CA GLY A 579 -23.85 26.40 -19.92
C GLY A 579 -22.82 26.52 -18.79
N ILE A 580 -22.72 25.55 -17.85
CA ILE A 580 -21.75 25.58 -16.75
C ILE A 580 -20.29 25.65 -17.23
N GLN A 581 -19.98 25.16 -18.43
CA GLN A 581 -18.65 25.24 -19.04
C GLN A 581 -18.15 26.69 -19.22
N SER A 582 -19.04 27.68 -19.24
CA SER A 582 -18.71 29.10 -19.31
C SER A 582 -18.57 29.78 -17.95
N PHE A 583 -18.73 29.04 -16.84
CA PHE A 583 -18.60 29.59 -15.51
C PHE A 583 -17.13 29.86 -15.14
N GLY A 584 -16.86 30.98 -14.47
CA GLY A 584 -15.52 31.45 -14.11
C GLY A 584 -14.90 30.69 -12.91
N PHE A 585 -14.72 29.37 -13.01
CA PHE A 585 -14.19 28.55 -11.90
C PHE A 585 -12.86 29.03 -11.33
N ARG A 586 -12.03 29.69 -12.13
CA ARG A 586 -10.69 30.16 -11.75
C ARG A 586 -10.67 31.48 -10.97
N ASP A 587 -11.79 32.13 -10.89
CA ASP A 587 -11.93 33.40 -10.17
C ASP A 587 -11.95 33.19 -8.65
N TYR A 588 -12.07 31.91 -8.21
CA TYR A 588 -12.17 31.55 -6.82
C TYR A 588 -10.86 30.96 -6.26
N LYS A 589 -10.43 31.48 -5.11
CA LYS A 589 -9.29 30.95 -4.36
C LYS A 589 -9.72 29.73 -3.53
N SER A 590 -8.74 29.01 -2.95
CA SER A 590 -8.99 27.78 -2.18
C SER A 590 -9.96 27.97 -1.00
N SER A 591 -9.94 29.13 -0.34
CA SER A 591 -10.87 29.49 0.75
C SER A 591 -12.27 29.91 0.28
N GLN A 592 -12.47 30.11 -1.02
CA GLN A 592 -13.72 30.66 -1.58
C GLN A 592 -14.63 29.59 -2.22
N TYR A 593 -14.38 28.30 -1.97
CA TYR A 593 -15.18 27.22 -2.54
C TYR A 593 -16.67 27.30 -2.13
N ARG A 594 -16.99 27.82 -0.92
CA ARG A 594 -18.38 28.02 -0.48
C ARG A 594 -19.06 29.08 -1.35
N ARG A 595 -18.40 30.20 -1.55
CA ARG A 595 -18.89 31.27 -2.44
C ARG A 595 -19.11 30.76 -3.86
N MET A 596 -18.15 30.01 -4.41
CA MET A 596 -18.31 29.34 -5.71
C MET A 596 -19.58 28.47 -5.73
N GLY A 597 -19.80 27.67 -4.69
CA GLY A 597 -20.99 26.82 -4.57
C GLY A 597 -22.29 27.63 -4.55
N ILE A 598 -22.34 28.75 -3.81
CA ILE A 598 -23.50 29.67 -3.78
C ILE A 598 -23.72 30.32 -5.15
N ASP A 599 -22.68 30.82 -5.79
CA ASP A 599 -22.78 31.46 -7.10
C ASP A 599 -23.24 30.47 -8.19
N ILE A 600 -22.79 29.21 -8.14
CA ILE A 600 -23.30 28.14 -9.02
C ILE A 600 -24.77 27.82 -8.72
N TYR A 601 -25.12 27.69 -7.45
CA TYR A 601 -26.47 27.38 -7.02
C TYR A 601 -27.45 28.47 -7.50
N ASN A 602 -27.16 29.72 -7.22
CA ASN A 602 -28.01 30.86 -7.63
C ASN A 602 -28.16 30.97 -9.15
N ARG A 603 -27.10 30.66 -9.90
CA ARG A 603 -27.13 30.79 -11.37
C ARG A 603 -27.86 29.65 -12.08
N PHE A 604 -27.82 28.42 -11.54
CA PHE A 604 -28.31 27.23 -12.24
C PHE A 604 -29.52 26.59 -11.59
N PHE A 605 -29.86 26.95 -10.34
CA PHE A 605 -30.97 26.35 -9.60
C PHE A 605 -32.04 27.36 -9.17
N ASP A 606 -31.96 28.61 -9.62
CA ASP A 606 -32.98 29.67 -9.53
C ASP A 606 -33.38 30.12 -8.12
N ILE A 607 -32.47 30.12 -7.17
CA ILE A 607 -32.72 30.67 -5.83
C ILE A 607 -31.58 31.58 -5.39
N ASP A 608 -31.94 32.81 -5.06
CA ASP A 608 -30.98 33.84 -4.62
C ASP A 608 -30.67 33.67 -3.13
N ILE A 609 -29.55 33.04 -2.79
CA ILE A 609 -29.06 32.91 -1.41
C ILE A 609 -28.01 33.99 -1.16
N LYS A 610 -28.33 34.91 -0.27
CA LYS A 610 -27.36 35.90 0.20
C LYS A 610 -26.29 35.21 1.06
N GLU A 611 -25.02 35.57 0.79
CA GLU A 611 -23.88 35.08 1.56
C GLU A 611 -24.03 35.56 3.02
N GLU A 612 -24.35 34.68 3.97
CA GLU A 612 -24.19 34.97 5.39
C GLU A 612 -22.68 35.00 5.69
N ARG A 613 -22.15 36.16 6.02
CA ARG A 613 -20.76 36.28 6.48
C ARG A 613 -20.63 35.62 7.84
N PRO A 614 -19.54 34.82 8.09
CA PRO A 614 -19.28 34.18 9.36
C PRO A 614 -19.00 35.17 10.48
#